data_cd2baa710e82f6915d5d84c2237476b0
#
_entry.id   cd2baa710e82f6915d5d84c2237476b0
#
_cell.length_a   1.000
_cell.length_b   1.000
_cell.length_c   1.000
_cell.angle_alpha   90.00
_cell.angle_beta   90.00
_cell.angle_gamma   90.00
#
_symmetry.space_group_name_H-M   'P 1'
#
loop_
_entity.id
_entity.type
_entity.pdbx_description
1 polymer ?
#
loop_
_entity_poly.entity_id
_entity_poly.type
_entity_poly.pdbx_seq_one_letter_code
_entity_poly.pdbx_strand_id
1 'polypeptide(L)'
;MQFGEKEMEKAGRSIIEDILEGKIKNRKDLEKAKFRVCREHQLDRFPRNSEILQTAREDEKEIVIPILKKKPTRTISGVAVVAVMCPPHKCPHGRCLYCPESTIAPPSYTGEEPAALRARMYDFNPYKQVYNRLQQLESIGHPLDKVELIIMGGTFPSRFLCFQEWFITRCLQALTDFGVKEYNLNSSDEYTGGNCGGFLYLKDAQLANENSSVRCVGLTFETRPDYSQREDVDRMLDMGVTRVELGVQTLYNFIYHRVRRGHRVQDTVEATRILKDSGIKVAMHMMPGLFSGPERDLRMFKRLFSDEQFKPDMLKIYPCLVTEGSQLHELWKKGEYTPYSSEEAVQLIVEVKKILPKWVRTMRIQRDIPSQLIEAGVQKSNLGELVYNQLKREKVQCQCIRCREVGHQAAQGTHTQKENIKLLVEKYRASQG
;
A
#
# COMPACT_ATOMS: atom_id res chain seq x y z
N MET A 1 21.63 31.10 -7.49
CA MET A 1 20.74 30.20 -6.73
C MET A 1 19.97 30.89 -5.62
N GLN A 2 20.55 31.69 -4.75
CA GLN A 2 19.84 32.36 -3.64
C GLN A 2 18.73 33.35 -4.04
N PHE A 3 18.79 33.97 -5.23
CA PHE A 3 17.76 34.92 -5.66
C PHE A 3 16.43 34.25 -6.02
N GLY A 4 16.47 33.11 -6.71
CA GLY A 4 15.27 32.35 -7.08
C GLY A 4 14.54 31.68 -5.90
N GLU A 5 15.29 31.29 -4.84
CA GLU A 5 14.70 30.71 -3.63
C GLU A 5 13.91 31.75 -2.82
N LYS A 6 14.44 32.97 -2.68
CA LYS A 6 13.74 34.07 -2.00
C LYS A 6 12.44 34.48 -2.74
N GLU A 7 12.47 34.56 -4.05
CA GLU A 7 11.26 34.89 -4.83
C GLU A 7 10.24 33.75 -4.78
N MET A 8 10.67 32.49 -4.76
CA MET A 8 9.79 31.34 -4.56
C MET A 8 9.10 31.37 -3.17
N GLU A 9 9.84 31.75 -2.13
CA GLU A 9 9.30 31.90 -0.77
C GLU A 9 8.27 33.03 -0.69
N LYS A 10 8.56 34.22 -1.28
CA LYS A 10 7.59 35.33 -1.36
C LYS A 10 6.33 34.93 -2.12
N ALA A 11 6.48 34.26 -3.25
CA ALA A 11 5.35 33.73 -4.02
C ALA A 11 4.51 32.73 -3.22
N GLY A 12 5.17 31.83 -2.46
CA GLY A 12 4.53 30.92 -1.56
C GLY A 12 3.72 31.65 -0.48
N ARG A 13 4.34 32.66 0.15
CA ARG A 13 3.70 33.48 1.19
C ARG A 13 2.47 34.23 0.67
N SER A 14 2.55 34.83 -0.52
CA SER A 14 1.42 35.50 -1.17
C SER A 14 0.21 34.55 -1.36
N ILE A 15 0.46 33.28 -1.74
CA ILE A 15 -0.62 32.28 -1.85
C ILE A 15 -1.21 31.94 -0.49
N ILE A 16 -0.40 31.82 0.57
CA ILE A 16 -0.91 31.60 1.94
C ILE A 16 -1.83 32.73 2.36
N GLU A 17 -1.44 33.99 2.14
CA GLU A 17 -2.26 35.16 2.47
C GLU A 17 -3.58 35.15 1.71
N ASP A 18 -3.60 34.86 0.44
CA ASP A 18 -4.84 34.70 -0.34
C ASP A 18 -5.75 33.57 0.15
N ILE A 19 -5.17 32.47 0.70
CA ILE A 19 -5.96 31.42 1.33
C ILE A 19 -6.59 31.93 2.63
N LEU A 20 -5.83 32.60 3.47
CA LEU A 20 -6.29 33.14 4.76
C LEU A 20 -7.38 34.21 4.56
N GLU A 21 -7.25 35.04 3.54
CA GLU A 21 -8.25 36.04 3.14
C GLU A 21 -9.49 35.43 2.45
N GLY A 22 -9.51 34.12 2.21
CA GLY A 22 -10.62 33.42 1.57
C GLY A 22 -10.77 33.64 0.07
N LYS A 23 -9.74 34.19 -0.60
CA LYS A 23 -9.70 34.38 -2.06
C LYS A 23 -9.50 33.04 -2.78
N ILE A 24 -8.77 32.10 -2.16
CA ILE A 24 -8.52 30.74 -2.65
C ILE A 24 -9.33 29.76 -1.78
N LYS A 25 -10.38 29.18 -2.35
CA LYS A 25 -11.30 28.27 -1.65
C LYS A 25 -11.19 26.81 -2.08
N ASN A 26 -10.63 26.58 -3.25
CA ASN A 26 -10.56 25.25 -3.85
C ASN A 26 -9.31 25.12 -4.74
N ARG A 27 -9.11 23.91 -5.25
CA ARG A 27 -7.94 23.58 -6.09
C ARG A 27 -7.87 24.39 -7.38
N LYS A 28 -9.02 24.75 -7.97
CA LYS A 28 -9.06 25.55 -9.22
C LYS A 28 -8.58 26.97 -8.98
N ASP A 29 -8.96 27.56 -7.85
CA ASP A 29 -8.49 28.89 -7.45
C ASP A 29 -6.98 28.85 -7.14
N LEU A 30 -6.51 27.79 -6.46
CA LEU A 30 -5.09 27.59 -6.18
C LEU A 30 -4.25 27.54 -7.47
N GLU A 31 -4.67 26.80 -8.49
CA GLU A 31 -3.94 26.76 -9.77
C GLU A 31 -3.89 28.13 -10.44
N LYS A 32 -4.99 28.90 -10.42
CA LYS A 32 -4.99 30.27 -10.93
C LYS A 32 -4.02 31.19 -10.17
N ALA A 33 -4.00 31.08 -8.83
CA ALA A 33 -3.09 31.84 -7.99
C ALA A 33 -1.61 31.51 -8.30
N LYS A 34 -1.29 30.24 -8.52
CA LYS A 34 0.07 29.84 -8.93
C LYS A 34 0.49 30.46 -10.26
N PHE A 35 -0.42 30.53 -11.23
CA PHE A 35 -0.14 31.23 -12.49
C PHE A 35 0.14 32.72 -12.26
N ARG A 36 -0.65 33.36 -11.42
CA ARG A 36 -0.49 34.77 -11.07
C ARG A 36 0.86 35.05 -10.43
N VAL A 37 1.19 34.36 -9.32
CA VAL A 37 2.46 34.61 -8.59
C VAL A 37 3.69 34.21 -9.42
N CYS A 38 3.58 33.21 -10.29
CA CYS A 38 4.66 32.82 -11.19
C CYS A 38 5.03 33.98 -12.14
N ARG A 39 4.05 34.73 -12.62
CA ARG A 39 4.25 35.93 -13.47
C ARG A 39 4.75 37.12 -12.66
N GLU A 40 4.14 37.39 -11.50
CA GLU A 40 4.49 38.53 -10.63
C GLU A 40 5.93 38.45 -10.12
N HIS A 41 6.38 37.23 -9.72
CA HIS A 41 7.71 37.00 -9.19
C HIS A 41 8.72 36.47 -10.22
N GLN A 42 8.35 36.43 -11.52
CA GLN A 42 9.19 35.98 -12.63
C GLN A 42 9.86 34.61 -12.38
N LEU A 43 9.07 33.65 -11.86
CA LEU A 43 9.56 32.31 -11.53
C LEU A 43 9.70 31.44 -12.78
N ASP A 44 10.77 30.68 -12.87
CA ASP A 44 11.03 29.71 -13.96
C ASP A 44 10.07 28.52 -13.95
N ARG A 45 9.42 28.26 -12.83
CA ARG A 45 8.45 27.17 -12.63
C ARG A 45 7.39 27.52 -11.60
N PHE A 46 6.27 26.81 -11.66
CA PHE A 46 5.22 26.96 -10.66
C PHE A 46 5.67 26.46 -9.27
N PRO A 47 5.29 27.18 -8.18
CA PRO A 47 5.56 26.74 -6.83
C PRO A 47 4.81 25.42 -6.53
N ARG A 48 5.52 24.47 -5.93
CA ARG A 48 4.93 23.20 -5.47
C ARG A 48 4.10 23.47 -4.21
N ASN A 49 3.03 22.69 -4.01
CA ASN A 49 2.22 22.82 -2.78
C ASN A 49 3.06 22.66 -1.51
N SER A 50 4.10 21.80 -1.54
CA SER A 50 5.02 21.65 -0.41
C SER A 50 5.87 22.89 -0.14
N GLU A 51 6.31 23.59 -1.19
CA GLU A 51 7.05 24.85 -1.07
C GLU A 51 6.16 25.97 -0.52
N ILE A 52 4.91 26.05 -0.99
CA ILE A 52 3.91 26.97 -0.45
C ILE A 52 3.64 26.66 1.03
N LEU A 53 3.46 25.38 1.38
CA LEU A 53 3.17 24.98 2.76
C LEU A 53 4.32 25.29 3.72
N GLN A 54 5.57 25.25 3.26
CA GLN A 54 6.75 25.63 4.04
C GLN A 54 6.78 27.11 4.44
N THR A 55 6.08 27.98 3.69
CA THR A 55 5.96 29.42 4.01
C THR A 55 4.81 29.73 5.00
N ALA A 56 4.00 28.73 5.33
CA ALA A 56 2.92 28.88 6.31
C ALA A 56 3.48 28.83 7.74
N ARG A 57 2.99 29.71 8.61
CA ARG A 57 3.23 29.67 10.06
C ARG A 57 2.45 28.52 10.68
N GLU A 58 2.84 28.12 11.89
CA GLU A 58 2.24 26.97 12.57
C GLU A 58 0.73 27.16 12.81
N ASP A 59 0.35 28.36 13.26
CA ASP A 59 -1.04 28.77 13.51
C ASP A 59 -1.91 28.85 12.23
N GLU A 60 -1.29 28.98 11.06
CA GLU A 60 -1.98 29.06 9.76
C GLU A 60 -2.24 27.68 9.15
N LYS A 61 -1.48 26.67 9.56
CA LYS A 61 -1.49 25.33 8.94
C LYS A 61 -2.86 24.67 8.95
N GLU A 62 -3.65 24.86 10.00
CA GLU A 62 -4.99 24.29 10.10
C GLU A 62 -5.91 24.77 8.97
N ILE A 63 -5.76 26.04 8.54
CA ILE A 63 -6.56 26.66 7.48
C ILE A 63 -6.03 26.28 6.10
N VAL A 64 -4.71 26.26 5.92
CA VAL A 64 -4.12 26.15 4.57
C VAL A 64 -3.92 24.69 4.11
N ILE A 65 -3.69 23.75 5.04
CA ILE A 65 -3.50 22.32 4.70
C ILE A 65 -4.66 21.73 3.91
N PRO A 66 -5.93 21.94 4.22
CA PRO A 66 -7.05 21.38 3.45
C PRO A 66 -7.00 21.73 1.96
N ILE A 67 -6.49 22.92 1.62
CA ILE A 67 -6.39 23.43 0.22
C ILE A 67 -5.12 22.93 -0.45
N LEU A 68 -3.99 22.93 0.27
CA LEU A 68 -2.67 22.59 -0.27
C LEU A 68 -2.38 21.08 -0.30
N LYS A 69 -3.06 20.29 0.53
CA LYS A 69 -2.81 18.85 0.70
C LYS A 69 -2.89 18.10 -0.62
N LYS A 70 -1.81 17.41 -0.99
CA LYS A 70 -1.80 16.54 -2.18
C LYS A 70 -2.37 15.16 -1.86
N LYS A 71 -3.22 14.63 -2.76
CA LYS A 71 -3.82 13.30 -2.64
C LYS A 71 -4.50 13.08 -1.28
N PRO A 72 -5.50 13.88 -0.90
CA PRO A 72 -6.12 13.86 0.43
C PRO A 72 -6.68 12.49 0.82
N THR A 73 -7.06 11.66 -0.17
CA THR A 73 -7.56 10.30 0.06
C THR A 73 -6.53 9.34 0.65
N ARG A 74 -5.23 9.69 0.64
CA ARG A 74 -4.15 8.83 1.12
C ARG A 74 -4.19 8.62 2.63
N THR A 75 -4.56 9.63 3.39
CA THR A 75 -4.72 9.60 4.86
C THR A 75 -6.15 9.90 5.28
N ILE A 76 -7.13 9.56 4.44
CA ILE A 76 -8.55 9.83 4.70
C ILE A 76 -9.09 9.07 5.90
N SER A 77 -8.48 7.92 6.23
CA SER A 77 -8.78 7.11 7.41
C SER A 77 -8.11 7.64 8.70
N GLY A 78 -7.33 8.72 8.64
CA GLY A 78 -6.53 9.21 9.76
C GLY A 78 -5.23 8.46 10.00
N VAL A 79 -4.86 7.50 9.13
CA VAL A 79 -3.64 6.70 9.25
C VAL A 79 -2.75 6.89 8.02
N ALA A 80 -1.47 7.20 8.23
CA ALA A 80 -0.48 7.29 7.18
C ALA A 80 0.14 5.92 6.88
N VAL A 81 0.07 5.48 5.64
CA VAL A 81 0.64 4.18 5.22
C VAL A 81 2.06 4.38 4.70
N VAL A 82 3.02 3.70 5.31
CA VAL A 82 4.43 3.70 4.94
C VAL A 82 4.87 2.30 4.54
N ALA A 83 5.12 2.10 3.25
CA ALA A 83 5.66 0.86 2.72
C ALA A 83 7.19 0.89 2.77
N VAL A 84 7.78 -0.16 3.34
CA VAL A 84 9.23 -0.36 3.51
C VAL A 84 9.61 -1.66 2.83
N MET A 85 10.57 -1.61 1.93
CA MET A 85 10.95 -2.77 1.13
C MET A 85 12.28 -3.35 1.60
N CYS A 86 12.31 -4.68 1.72
CA CYS A 86 13.53 -5.41 2.06
C CYS A 86 14.49 -5.48 0.87
N PRO A 87 15.80 -5.65 1.12
CA PRO A 87 16.76 -5.92 0.05
C PRO A 87 16.41 -7.21 -0.70
N PRO A 88 16.84 -7.32 -1.96
CA PRO A 88 16.63 -8.52 -2.78
C PRO A 88 17.03 -9.80 -2.06
N HIS A 89 16.18 -10.81 -2.13
CA HIS A 89 16.41 -12.12 -1.56
C HIS A 89 15.66 -13.17 -2.36
N LYS A 90 16.28 -14.31 -2.61
CA LYS A 90 15.64 -15.40 -3.36
C LYS A 90 14.46 -15.99 -2.58
N CYS A 91 13.34 -16.24 -3.28
CA CYS A 91 12.24 -16.99 -2.70
C CYS A 91 12.65 -18.43 -2.43
N PRO A 92 12.32 -19.00 -1.26
CA PRO A 92 12.72 -20.37 -0.91
C PRO A 92 12.22 -21.46 -1.88
N HIS A 93 11.06 -21.24 -2.51
CA HIS A 93 10.46 -22.18 -3.48
C HIS A 93 10.98 -22.01 -4.92
N GLY A 94 11.94 -21.14 -5.14
CA GLY A 94 12.36 -20.76 -6.48
C GLY A 94 11.53 -19.63 -7.08
N ARG A 95 11.24 -19.70 -8.38
CA ARG A 95 10.63 -18.60 -9.15
C ARG A 95 9.32 -19.01 -9.79
N CYS A 96 8.28 -18.21 -9.55
CA CYS A 96 7.00 -18.34 -10.26
C CYS A 96 7.12 -17.83 -11.70
N LEU A 97 6.36 -18.42 -12.65
CA LEU A 97 6.40 -18.04 -14.07
C LEU A 97 6.13 -16.56 -14.33
N TYR A 98 5.26 -15.94 -13.52
CA TYR A 98 4.84 -14.55 -13.66
C TYR A 98 5.73 -13.55 -12.90
N CYS A 99 6.73 -14.02 -12.13
CA CYS A 99 7.63 -13.13 -11.42
C CYS A 99 8.69 -12.56 -12.36
N PRO A 100 8.84 -11.22 -12.44
CA PRO A 100 9.96 -10.63 -13.15
C PRO A 100 11.29 -11.03 -12.50
N GLU A 101 12.33 -11.13 -13.29
CA GLU A 101 13.69 -11.29 -12.77
C GLU A 101 14.29 -9.91 -12.56
N SER A 102 14.74 -9.65 -11.34
CA SER A 102 15.39 -8.40 -10.99
C SER A 102 16.53 -8.67 -10.01
N THR A 103 17.68 -8.09 -10.28
CA THR A 103 18.82 -8.04 -9.35
C THR A 103 18.75 -6.85 -8.40
N ILE A 104 17.95 -5.86 -8.76
CA ILE A 104 17.83 -4.57 -8.07
C ILE A 104 16.56 -4.45 -7.20
N ALA A 105 15.70 -5.46 -7.20
CA ALA A 105 14.47 -5.50 -6.40
C ALA A 105 14.20 -6.92 -5.89
N PRO A 106 13.48 -7.06 -4.78
CA PRO A 106 13.05 -8.37 -4.32
C PRO A 106 12.05 -9.02 -5.28
N PRO A 107 11.86 -10.35 -5.18
CA PRO A 107 10.91 -11.08 -6.02
C PRO A 107 9.52 -10.43 -6.03
N SER A 108 8.86 -10.51 -7.15
CA SER A 108 7.58 -9.87 -7.48
C SER A 108 7.65 -8.38 -7.81
N TYR A 109 8.79 -7.74 -7.72
CA TYR A 109 8.98 -6.32 -8.05
C TYR A 109 9.96 -6.16 -9.21
N THR A 110 9.73 -5.14 -10.04
CA THR A 110 10.60 -4.79 -11.18
C THR A 110 11.77 -3.89 -10.74
N GLY A 111 11.59 -3.17 -9.65
CA GLY A 111 12.54 -2.15 -9.18
C GLY A 111 12.11 -0.72 -9.52
N GLU A 112 11.10 -0.57 -10.36
CA GLU A 112 10.59 0.73 -10.83
C GLU A 112 9.25 1.14 -10.18
N GLU A 113 8.68 0.29 -9.32
CA GLU A 113 7.53 0.67 -8.52
C GLU A 113 7.91 1.76 -7.50
N PRO A 114 6.99 2.67 -7.14
CA PRO A 114 7.30 3.79 -6.23
C PRO A 114 7.92 3.40 -4.89
N ALA A 115 7.58 2.23 -4.36
CA ALA A 115 8.17 1.71 -3.13
C ALA A 115 9.58 1.16 -3.37
N ALA A 116 9.79 0.44 -4.48
CA ALA A 116 11.08 -0.10 -4.86
C ALA A 116 12.10 1.00 -5.18
N LEU A 117 11.69 2.03 -5.94
CA LEU A 117 12.52 3.20 -6.22
C LEU A 117 13.00 3.88 -4.94
N ARG A 118 12.09 4.11 -3.96
CA ARG A 118 12.49 4.69 -2.67
C ARG A 118 13.46 3.79 -1.90
N ALA A 119 13.21 2.49 -1.88
CA ALA A 119 14.09 1.54 -1.20
C ALA A 119 15.50 1.55 -1.80
N ARG A 120 15.61 1.54 -3.13
CA ARG A 120 16.88 1.65 -3.85
C ARG A 120 17.64 2.96 -3.55
N MET A 121 16.90 4.10 -3.49
CA MET A 121 17.51 5.40 -3.14
C MET A 121 18.17 5.40 -1.76
N TYR A 122 17.78 4.50 -0.88
CA TYR A 122 18.27 4.40 0.49
C TYR A 122 18.94 3.05 0.78
N ASP A 123 19.44 2.36 -0.25
CA ASP A 123 20.11 1.05 -0.15
C ASP A 123 19.35 0.04 0.70
N PHE A 124 18.02 0.08 0.59
CA PHE A 124 17.09 -0.75 1.38
C PHE A 124 17.22 -0.58 2.90
N ASN A 125 17.89 0.46 3.38
CA ASN A 125 17.98 0.75 4.81
C ASN A 125 16.57 1.07 5.37
N PRO A 126 16.06 0.31 6.35
CA PRO A 126 14.69 0.49 6.84
C PRO A 126 14.47 1.83 7.54
N TYR A 127 15.44 2.30 8.32
CA TYR A 127 15.37 3.59 9.00
C TYR A 127 15.23 4.74 8.00
N LYS A 128 16.14 4.80 7.01
CA LYS A 128 16.13 5.84 5.97
C LYS A 128 14.81 5.83 5.17
N GLN A 129 14.31 4.65 4.79
CA GLN A 129 13.06 4.53 4.05
C GLN A 129 11.88 5.11 4.83
N VAL A 130 11.77 4.79 6.13
CA VAL A 130 10.69 5.29 6.99
C VAL A 130 10.84 6.78 7.20
N TYR A 131 11.96 7.24 7.73
CA TYR A 131 12.19 8.64 8.11
C TYR A 131 11.95 9.59 6.94
N ASN A 132 12.60 9.35 5.80
CA ASN A 132 12.44 10.20 4.61
C ASN A 132 11.01 10.12 4.02
N ARG A 133 10.33 8.95 4.20
CA ARG A 133 8.93 8.87 3.77
C ARG A 133 8.01 9.71 4.63
N LEU A 134 8.25 9.79 5.92
CA LEU A 134 7.52 10.67 6.83
C LEU A 134 7.74 12.13 6.46
N GLN A 135 8.98 12.55 6.22
CA GLN A 135 9.29 13.90 5.75
C GLN A 135 8.53 14.27 4.47
N GLN A 136 8.49 13.34 3.49
CA GLN A 136 7.73 13.54 2.25
C GLN A 136 6.22 13.67 2.49
N LEU A 137 5.66 12.94 3.44
CA LEU A 137 4.25 13.00 3.76
C LEU A 137 3.90 14.28 4.53
N GLU A 138 4.73 14.66 5.48
CA GLU A 138 4.61 15.90 6.24
C GLU A 138 4.65 17.12 5.32
N SER A 139 5.65 17.18 4.44
CA SER A 139 5.84 18.31 3.50
C SER A 139 4.67 18.55 2.54
N ILE A 140 3.79 17.56 2.36
CA ILE A 140 2.58 17.68 1.53
C ILE A 140 1.30 17.69 2.35
N GLY A 141 1.38 17.93 3.67
CA GLY A 141 0.28 18.18 4.58
C GLY A 141 -0.48 16.94 5.09
N HIS A 142 0.16 15.77 5.16
CA HIS A 142 -0.46 14.59 5.76
C HIS A 142 -0.21 14.51 7.27
N PRO A 143 -1.23 14.18 8.11
CA PRO A 143 -1.03 13.88 9.52
C PRO A 143 -0.22 12.59 9.68
N LEU A 144 0.66 12.55 10.66
CA LEU A 144 1.59 11.43 10.89
C LEU A 144 1.50 10.85 12.31
N ASP A 145 0.55 11.29 13.11
CA ASP A 145 0.33 10.79 14.48
C ASP A 145 0.07 9.27 14.55
N LYS A 146 -0.46 8.71 13.48
CA LYS A 146 -0.72 7.28 13.32
C LYS A 146 -0.16 6.76 12.00
N VAL A 147 0.75 5.81 12.10
CA VAL A 147 1.42 5.17 10.95
C VAL A 147 1.12 3.69 10.90
N GLU A 148 0.78 3.20 9.73
CA GLU A 148 0.76 1.77 9.40
C GLU A 148 1.99 1.45 8.56
N LEU A 149 2.87 0.58 9.07
CA LEU A 149 4.01 0.05 8.32
C LEU A 149 3.59 -1.16 7.50
N ILE A 150 4.05 -1.23 6.24
CA ILE A 150 3.89 -2.42 5.39
C ILE A 150 5.27 -2.88 4.98
N ILE A 151 5.68 -4.06 5.45
CA ILE A 151 6.96 -4.68 5.10
C ILE A 151 6.76 -5.49 3.82
N MET A 152 7.43 -5.06 2.78
CA MET A 152 7.34 -5.60 1.43
C MET A 152 8.65 -6.29 1.03
N GLY A 153 8.59 -7.18 0.06
CA GLY A 153 9.79 -7.78 -0.49
C GLY A 153 9.79 -9.31 -0.57
N GLY A 154 8.75 -9.87 -1.14
CA GLY A 154 8.61 -11.31 -1.38
C GLY A 154 8.14 -12.06 -0.15
N THR A 155 9.00 -12.90 0.42
CA THR A 155 8.66 -13.72 1.60
C THR A 155 9.52 -13.28 2.79
N PHE A 156 9.14 -12.19 3.43
CA PHE A 156 9.90 -11.62 4.56
C PHE A 156 10.15 -12.63 5.70
N PRO A 157 9.16 -13.46 6.12
CA PRO A 157 9.38 -14.44 7.18
C PRO A 157 10.39 -15.55 6.82
N SER A 158 10.78 -15.68 5.56
CA SER A 158 11.85 -16.62 5.17
C SER A 158 13.27 -16.12 5.45
N ARG A 159 13.42 -14.88 5.90
CA ARG A 159 14.69 -14.30 6.29
C ARG A 159 15.10 -14.81 7.68
N PHE A 160 16.39 -14.74 7.99
CA PHE A 160 16.85 -15.04 9.34
C PHE A 160 16.14 -14.19 10.38
N LEU A 161 15.78 -14.76 11.52
CA LEU A 161 15.00 -14.09 12.56
C LEU A 161 15.66 -12.78 13.02
N CYS A 162 16.97 -12.81 13.27
CA CYS A 162 17.71 -11.60 13.66
C CYS A 162 17.66 -10.48 12.61
N PHE A 163 17.60 -10.81 11.31
CA PHE A 163 17.37 -9.80 10.27
C PHE A 163 15.96 -9.20 10.35
N GLN A 164 14.95 -10.06 10.59
CA GLN A 164 13.56 -9.58 10.71
C GLN A 164 13.43 -8.61 11.88
N GLU A 165 13.95 -8.97 13.04
CA GLU A 165 13.92 -8.16 14.26
C GLU A 165 14.69 -6.86 14.10
N TRP A 166 15.90 -6.90 13.58
CA TRP A 166 16.68 -5.71 13.26
C TRP A 166 15.89 -4.77 12.32
N PHE A 167 15.30 -5.32 11.25
CA PHE A 167 14.59 -4.53 10.26
C PHE A 167 13.38 -3.80 10.88
N ILE A 168 12.59 -4.49 11.71
CA ILE A 168 11.43 -3.90 12.39
C ILE A 168 11.87 -2.89 13.45
N THR A 169 12.89 -3.22 14.25
CA THR A 169 13.47 -2.31 15.24
C THR A 169 13.86 -0.98 14.59
N ARG A 170 14.58 -1.03 13.47
CA ARG A 170 15.01 0.20 12.75
C ARG A 170 13.84 0.99 12.17
N CYS A 171 12.77 0.31 11.73
CA CYS A 171 11.55 1.01 11.32
C CYS A 171 10.87 1.75 12.48
N LEU A 172 10.76 1.12 13.66
CA LEU A 172 10.16 1.72 14.85
C LEU A 172 10.99 2.88 15.39
N GLN A 173 12.32 2.74 15.44
CA GLN A 173 13.23 3.81 15.83
C GLN A 173 13.06 5.03 14.92
N ALA A 174 12.97 4.84 13.59
CA ALA A 174 12.75 5.94 12.65
C ALA A 174 11.43 6.70 12.90
N LEU A 175 10.36 6.01 13.33
CA LEU A 175 9.11 6.65 13.72
C LEU A 175 9.29 7.48 15.00
N THR A 176 9.96 6.91 15.99
CA THR A 176 10.19 7.55 17.29
C THR A 176 11.06 8.79 17.14
N ASP A 177 12.20 8.66 16.44
CA ASP A 177 13.14 9.76 16.19
C ASP A 177 12.50 10.88 15.36
N PHE A 178 11.66 10.52 14.39
CA PHE A 178 10.90 11.51 13.62
C PHE A 178 9.93 12.29 14.52
N GLY A 179 9.33 11.63 15.49
CA GLY A 179 8.41 12.24 16.45
C GLY A 179 9.07 13.34 17.31
N VAL A 180 10.35 13.20 17.62
CA VAL A 180 11.16 14.21 18.35
C VAL A 180 12.02 15.06 17.40
N LYS A 181 11.89 14.89 16.09
CA LYS A 181 12.63 15.58 15.03
C LYS A 181 14.14 15.36 15.08
N GLU A 182 14.56 14.24 15.59
CA GLU A 182 15.94 13.78 15.58
C GLU A 182 16.21 12.86 14.38
N TYR A 183 17.43 12.89 13.87
CA TYR A 183 17.86 11.99 12.80
C TYR A 183 19.13 11.29 13.24
N ASN A 184 18.96 10.09 13.80
CA ASN A 184 20.05 9.31 14.39
C ASN A 184 20.52 8.20 13.43
N LEU A 185 21.41 8.54 12.51
CA LEU A 185 22.14 7.57 11.69
C LEU A 185 23.53 7.35 12.28
N ASN A 186 23.70 6.27 13.03
CA ASN A 186 25.01 5.82 13.45
C ASN A 186 25.58 4.79 12.47
N SER A 187 26.90 4.69 12.37
CA SER A 187 27.61 3.73 11.51
C SER A 187 27.33 2.24 11.83
N SER A 188 26.66 1.95 12.95
CA SER A 188 26.16 0.62 13.32
C SER A 188 24.86 0.22 12.65
N ASP A 189 24.38 1.02 11.69
CA ASP A 189 23.08 0.86 11.05
C ASP A 189 23.04 -0.15 9.90
N GLU A 190 24.16 -0.75 9.58
CA GLU A 190 24.26 -1.84 8.61
C GLU A 190 24.06 -3.19 9.30
N TYR A 191 23.24 -4.04 8.67
CA TYR A 191 23.12 -5.43 9.11
C TYR A 191 24.43 -6.18 8.82
N THR A 192 25.24 -6.36 9.83
CA THR A 192 26.60 -6.97 9.70
C THR A 192 26.60 -8.51 9.77
N GLY A 193 25.45 -9.14 9.80
CA GLY A 193 25.32 -10.59 9.57
C GLY A 193 25.81 -11.53 10.68
N GLY A 194 26.03 -11.06 11.91
CA GLY A 194 26.64 -11.94 12.92
C GLY A 194 26.21 -11.76 14.37
N ASN A 195 25.68 -10.65 14.75
CA ASN A 195 25.33 -10.38 16.15
C ASN A 195 23.82 -10.21 16.29
N CYS A 196 23.13 -11.30 16.65
CA CYS A 196 21.72 -11.30 17.01
C CYS A 196 21.49 -10.75 18.44
N GLY A 197 22.22 -9.74 18.86
CA GLY A 197 22.00 -9.04 20.13
C GLY A 197 20.69 -8.23 20.16
N GLY A 198 19.80 -8.49 19.20
CA GLY A 198 18.69 -7.60 18.87
C GLY A 198 17.37 -7.80 19.62
N PHE A 199 17.14 -8.88 20.34
CA PHE A 199 15.83 -9.14 20.97
C PHE A 199 15.46 -8.09 22.01
N LEU A 200 16.38 -7.67 22.84
CA LEU A 200 16.18 -6.58 23.80
C LEU A 200 15.81 -5.27 23.06
N TYR A 201 16.48 -4.99 21.97
CA TYR A 201 16.25 -3.77 21.19
C TYR A 201 14.88 -3.69 20.52
N LEU A 202 14.26 -4.81 20.10
CA LEU A 202 12.93 -4.79 19.50
C LEU A 202 11.87 -4.40 20.54
N LYS A 203 11.89 -4.99 21.73
CA LYS A 203 10.97 -4.67 22.82
C LYS A 203 11.11 -3.21 23.27
N ASP A 204 12.35 -2.75 23.41
CA ASP A 204 12.62 -1.36 23.77
C ASP A 204 12.12 -0.38 22.70
N ALA A 205 12.32 -0.71 21.41
CA ALA A 205 11.81 0.10 20.31
C ALA A 205 10.27 0.12 20.24
N GLN A 206 9.61 -1.01 20.54
CA GLN A 206 8.15 -1.10 20.66
C GLN A 206 7.65 -0.17 21.78
N LEU A 207 8.20 -0.30 23.00
CA LEU A 207 7.83 0.51 24.16
C LEU A 207 8.08 2.00 23.93
N ALA A 208 9.22 2.37 23.35
CA ALA A 208 9.53 3.74 23.00
C ALA A 208 8.53 4.32 22.00
N ASN A 209 8.14 3.53 20.98
CA ASN A 209 7.21 3.99 19.97
C ASN A 209 5.75 4.08 20.46
N GLU A 210 5.34 3.31 21.45
CA GLU A 210 4.01 3.42 22.06
C GLU A 210 3.75 4.83 22.64
N ASN A 211 4.79 5.50 23.14
CA ASN A 211 4.73 6.84 23.75
C ASN A 211 5.16 7.96 22.80
N SER A 212 5.51 7.64 21.55
CA SER A 212 5.93 8.63 20.54
C SER A 212 4.74 9.43 20.01
N SER A 213 5.01 10.66 19.54
CA SER A 213 4.03 11.47 18.79
C SER A 213 3.72 10.87 17.40
N VAL A 214 4.62 10.04 16.87
CA VAL A 214 4.43 9.29 15.61
C VAL A 214 4.42 7.80 15.92
N ARG A 215 3.22 7.22 16.07
CA ARG A 215 3.04 5.85 16.55
C ARG A 215 2.78 4.87 15.41
N CYS A 216 3.41 3.71 15.49
CA CYS A 216 3.05 2.55 14.69
C CYS A 216 1.75 1.94 15.23
N VAL A 217 0.63 2.18 14.58
CA VAL A 217 -0.68 1.64 14.97
C VAL A 217 -1.04 0.36 14.20
N GLY A 218 -0.21 -0.04 13.27
CA GLY A 218 -0.38 -1.28 12.51
C GLY A 218 0.91 -1.67 11.81
N LEU A 219 1.24 -2.95 11.91
CA LEU A 219 2.36 -3.57 11.21
C LEU A 219 1.84 -4.68 10.32
N THR A 220 2.18 -4.62 9.04
CA THR A 220 1.72 -5.57 8.01
C THR A 220 2.92 -6.27 7.37
N PHE A 221 2.84 -7.59 7.26
CA PHE A 221 3.77 -8.38 6.47
C PHE A 221 3.13 -8.86 5.18
N GLU A 222 3.81 -8.67 4.04
CA GLU A 222 3.49 -9.37 2.79
C GLU A 222 4.25 -10.68 2.77
N THR A 223 3.53 -11.80 2.60
CA THR A 223 4.15 -13.13 2.57
C THR A 223 3.34 -14.13 1.76
N ARG A 224 3.79 -15.36 1.73
CA ARG A 224 3.13 -16.52 1.13
C ARG A 224 2.35 -17.28 2.21
N PRO A 225 1.28 -18.02 1.83
CA PRO A 225 0.52 -18.83 2.79
C PRO A 225 1.38 -19.86 3.56
N ASP A 226 2.32 -20.53 2.89
CA ASP A 226 3.23 -21.52 3.47
C ASP A 226 4.31 -20.93 4.41
N TYR A 227 4.37 -19.60 4.54
CA TYR A 227 5.17 -18.84 5.52
C TYR A 227 4.28 -18.07 6.50
N SER A 228 3.14 -18.65 6.84
CA SER A 228 2.21 -18.18 7.87
C SER A 228 1.68 -19.37 8.67
N GLN A 229 2.57 -20.32 8.96
CA GLN A 229 2.31 -21.46 9.85
C GLN A 229 2.44 -21.00 11.31
N ARG A 230 2.09 -21.86 12.25
CA ARG A 230 2.02 -21.49 13.66
C ARG A 230 3.29 -20.81 14.18
N GLU A 231 4.46 -21.39 13.89
CA GLU A 231 5.74 -20.83 14.34
C GLU A 231 6.04 -19.46 13.72
N ASP A 232 5.67 -19.25 12.44
CA ASP A 232 5.81 -17.95 11.80
C ASP A 232 4.89 -16.91 12.45
N VAL A 233 3.66 -17.32 12.76
CA VAL A 233 2.65 -16.43 13.35
C VAL A 233 3.01 -16.07 14.80
N ASP A 234 3.54 -16.99 15.59
CA ASP A 234 4.05 -16.70 16.93
C ASP A 234 5.15 -15.61 16.87
N ARG A 235 6.10 -15.73 15.94
CA ARG A 235 7.13 -14.70 15.71
C ARG A 235 6.55 -13.37 15.21
N MET A 236 5.53 -13.42 14.35
CA MET A 236 4.83 -12.22 13.88
C MET A 236 4.14 -11.49 15.03
N LEU A 237 3.53 -12.21 15.96
CA LEU A 237 2.91 -11.64 17.17
C LEU A 237 3.95 -10.95 18.05
N ASP A 238 5.10 -11.57 18.28
CA ASP A 238 6.22 -10.98 19.03
C ASP A 238 6.73 -9.68 18.40
N MET A 239 6.72 -9.61 17.05
CA MET A 239 7.09 -8.39 16.32
C MET A 239 5.98 -7.33 16.31
N GLY A 240 4.77 -7.63 16.80
CA GLY A 240 3.63 -6.71 16.82
C GLY A 240 2.86 -6.64 15.51
N VAL A 241 2.90 -7.69 14.68
CA VAL A 241 2.16 -7.75 13.41
C VAL A 241 0.65 -7.77 13.68
N THR A 242 -0.08 -6.88 13.01
CA THR A 242 -1.54 -6.74 13.12
C THR A 242 -2.28 -7.20 11.87
N ARG A 243 -1.58 -7.35 10.77
CA ARG A 243 -2.12 -7.79 9.49
C ARG A 243 -1.10 -8.60 8.69
N VAL A 244 -1.57 -9.63 8.01
CA VAL A 244 -0.77 -10.36 7.03
C VAL A 244 -1.45 -10.30 5.67
N GLU A 245 -0.69 -9.97 4.65
CA GLU A 245 -1.11 -9.94 3.26
C GLU A 245 -0.59 -11.19 2.55
N LEU A 246 -1.46 -12.15 2.33
CA LEU A 246 -1.15 -13.44 1.74
C LEU A 246 -1.14 -13.35 0.20
N GLY A 247 -0.03 -13.72 -0.40
CA GLY A 247 0.09 -13.88 -1.85
C GLY A 247 -0.61 -15.15 -2.35
N VAL A 248 -1.93 -15.22 -2.22
CA VAL A 248 -2.75 -16.38 -2.62
C VAL A 248 -2.77 -16.55 -4.13
N GLN A 249 -3.07 -15.51 -4.88
CA GLN A 249 -3.15 -15.41 -6.34
C GLN A 249 -4.35 -16.13 -6.96
N THR A 250 -4.62 -17.40 -6.61
CA THR A 250 -5.72 -18.23 -7.12
C THR A 250 -6.18 -19.24 -6.07
N LEU A 251 -7.32 -19.90 -6.29
CA LEU A 251 -7.82 -21.01 -5.47
C LEU A 251 -7.83 -22.35 -6.24
N TYR A 252 -6.92 -22.50 -7.22
CA TYR A 252 -6.84 -23.69 -8.05
C TYR A 252 -5.43 -24.32 -8.02
N ASN A 253 -5.30 -25.54 -7.47
CA ASN A 253 -4.04 -26.23 -7.36
C ASN A 253 -3.36 -26.50 -8.73
N PHE A 254 -4.12 -26.77 -9.78
CA PHE A 254 -3.56 -26.97 -11.11
C PHE A 254 -2.88 -25.70 -11.66
N ILE A 255 -3.39 -24.51 -11.32
CA ILE A 255 -2.74 -23.23 -11.67
C ILE A 255 -1.47 -23.06 -10.83
N TYR A 256 -1.50 -23.33 -9.52
CA TYR A 256 -0.30 -23.29 -8.68
C TYR A 256 0.81 -24.19 -9.21
N HIS A 257 0.47 -25.40 -9.63
CA HIS A 257 1.42 -26.34 -10.24
C HIS A 257 1.98 -25.76 -11.55
N ARG A 258 1.10 -25.29 -12.44
CA ARG A 258 1.49 -24.72 -13.73
C ARG A 258 2.45 -23.53 -13.57
N VAL A 259 2.20 -22.64 -12.64
CA VAL A 259 3.01 -21.43 -12.41
C VAL A 259 4.17 -21.63 -11.43
N ARG A 260 4.41 -22.85 -10.97
CA ARG A 260 5.48 -23.20 -10.02
C ARG A 260 5.40 -22.40 -8.73
N ARG A 261 4.18 -22.27 -8.16
CA ARG A 261 3.96 -21.45 -6.97
C ARG A 261 4.56 -22.05 -5.70
N GLY A 262 4.72 -23.35 -5.63
CA GLY A 262 5.38 -24.06 -4.52
C GLY A 262 4.53 -24.27 -3.27
N HIS A 263 3.27 -23.82 -3.25
CA HIS A 263 2.28 -24.10 -2.21
C HIS A 263 0.94 -24.55 -2.81
N ARG A 264 0.02 -25.01 -1.99
CA ARG A 264 -1.31 -25.49 -2.37
C ARG A 264 -2.41 -24.62 -1.76
N VAL A 265 -3.64 -24.82 -2.20
CA VAL A 265 -4.82 -24.15 -1.63
C VAL A 265 -4.97 -24.47 -0.14
N GLN A 266 -4.60 -25.69 0.29
CA GLN A 266 -4.64 -26.08 1.69
C GLN A 266 -3.75 -25.20 2.58
N ASP A 267 -2.58 -24.79 2.09
CA ASP A 267 -1.70 -23.86 2.83
C ASP A 267 -2.38 -22.50 3.05
N THR A 268 -3.20 -22.05 2.08
CA THR A 268 -4.00 -20.83 2.23
C THR A 268 -5.08 -20.99 3.30
N VAL A 269 -5.75 -22.14 3.34
CA VAL A 269 -6.79 -22.46 4.34
C VAL A 269 -6.18 -22.44 5.73
N GLU A 270 -5.07 -23.19 5.91
CA GLU A 270 -4.40 -23.29 7.21
C GLU A 270 -3.82 -21.95 7.68
N ALA A 271 -3.14 -21.21 6.80
CA ALA A 271 -2.64 -19.87 7.12
C ALA A 271 -3.78 -18.92 7.52
N THR A 272 -4.91 -18.97 6.80
CA THR A 272 -6.07 -18.12 7.13
C THR A 272 -6.63 -18.47 8.51
N ARG A 273 -6.73 -19.76 8.83
CA ARG A 273 -7.20 -20.24 10.14
C ARG A 273 -6.28 -19.73 11.26
N ILE A 274 -4.98 -20.02 11.17
CA ILE A 274 -4.01 -19.66 12.22
C ILE A 274 -4.01 -18.14 12.45
N LEU A 275 -3.94 -17.35 11.37
CA LEU A 275 -3.90 -15.89 11.46
C LEU A 275 -5.16 -15.31 12.10
N LYS A 276 -6.36 -15.80 11.71
CA LYS A 276 -7.61 -15.31 12.29
C LYS A 276 -7.78 -15.73 13.75
N ASP A 277 -7.42 -16.96 14.10
CA ASP A 277 -7.44 -17.46 15.47
C ASP A 277 -6.47 -16.66 16.38
N SER A 278 -5.39 -16.13 15.80
CA SER A 278 -4.42 -15.25 16.47
C SER A 278 -4.83 -13.78 16.52
N GLY A 279 -6.02 -13.42 16.02
CA GLY A 279 -6.48 -12.03 15.98
C GLY A 279 -5.84 -11.16 14.91
N ILE A 280 -5.03 -11.73 14.02
CA ILE A 280 -4.37 -11.02 12.92
C ILE A 280 -5.33 -10.86 11.74
N LYS A 281 -5.44 -9.66 11.18
CA LYS A 281 -6.24 -9.43 9.97
C LYS A 281 -5.60 -10.07 8.74
N VAL A 282 -6.42 -10.71 7.93
CA VAL A 282 -5.98 -11.40 6.70
C VAL A 282 -6.39 -10.60 5.46
N ALA A 283 -5.39 -10.20 4.68
CA ALA A 283 -5.60 -9.67 3.34
C ALA A 283 -5.14 -10.70 2.30
N MET A 284 -5.91 -10.88 1.23
CA MET A 284 -5.52 -11.79 0.15
C MET A 284 -5.23 -11.03 -1.14
N HIS A 285 -4.10 -11.33 -1.75
CA HIS A 285 -3.77 -10.88 -3.10
C HIS A 285 -4.26 -11.91 -4.10
N MET A 286 -5.17 -11.51 -4.98
CA MET A 286 -5.74 -12.35 -6.03
C MET A 286 -5.31 -11.87 -7.39
N MET A 287 -4.96 -12.82 -8.26
CA MET A 287 -4.42 -12.54 -9.61
C MET A 287 -5.32 -13.16 -10.69
N PRO A 288 -6.47 -12.51 -11.01
CA PRO A 288 -7.30 -12.99 -12.10
C PRO A 288 -6.58 -12.93 -13.43
N GLY A 289 -6.92 -13.83 -14.35
CA GLY A 289 -6.25 -14.01 -15.64
C GLY A 289 -5.00 -14.90 -15.59
N LEU A 290 -4.60 -15.40 -14.40
CA LEU A 290 -3.45 -16.29 -14.27
C LEU A 290 -3.82 -17.70 -14.78
N PHE A 291 -3.62 -17.96 -16.07
CA PHE A 291 -4.05 -19.19 -16.77
C PHE A 291 -5.52 -19.54 -16.49
N SER A 292 -6.36 -18.52 -16.38
CA SER A 292 -7.78 -18.63 -16.07
C SER A 292 -8.59 -17.64 -16.90
N GLY A 293 -9.80 -18.02 -17.29
CA GLY A 293 -10.75 -17.13 -17.96
C GLY A 293 -11.69 -16.43 -16.98
N PRO A 294 -12.43 -15.37 -17.43
CA PRO A 294 -13.27 -14.53 -16.58
C PRO A 294 -14.31 -15.30 -15.78
N GLU A 295 -14.97 -16.28 -16.36
CA GLU A 295 -15.99 -17.10 -15.68
C GLU A 295 -15.42 -17.92 -14.52
N ARG A 296 -14.23 -18.53 -14.74
CA ARG A 296 -13.54 -19.32 -13.71
C ARG A 296 -13.08 -18.42 -12.59
N ASP A 297 -12.54 -17.25 -12.91
CA ASP A 297 -12.11 -16.28 -11.92
C ASP A 297 -13.29 -15.70 -11.13
N LEU A 298 -14.42 -15.44 -11.77
CA LEU A 298 -15.62 -15.04 -11.03
C LEU A 298 -16.12 -16.15 -10.08
N ARG A 299 -16.10 -17.43 -10.49
CA ARG A 299 -16.38 -18.56 -9.60
C ARG A 299 -15.38 -18.62 -8.43
N MET A 300 -14.11 -18.36 -8.68
CA MET A 300 -13.10 -18.29 -7.64
C MET A 300 -13.40 -17.21 -6.61
N PHE A 301 -13.79 -16.00 -7.04
CA PHE A 301 -14.15 -14.91 -6.13
C PHE A 301 -15.45 -15.23 -5.38
N LYS A 302 -16.45 -15.85 -6.01
CA LYS A 302 -17.64 -16.34 -5.32
C LYS A 302 -17.26 -17.32 -4.21
N ARG A 303 -16.40 -18.30 -4.52
CA ARG A 303 -15.91 -19.27 -3.53
C ARG A 303 -15.15 -18.58 -2.39
N LEU A 304 -14.29 -17.59 -2.69
CA LEU A 304 -13.50 -16.86 -1.70
C LEU A 304 -14.36 -16.25 -0.58
N PHE A 305 -15.61 -15.85 -0.87
CA PHE A 305 -16.50 -15.20 0.08
C PHE A 305 -17.61 -16.13 0.63
N SER A 306 -17.96 -17.19 -0.07
CA SER A 306 -18.98 -18.15 0.38
C SER A 306 -18.43 -19.30 1.21
N ASP A 307 -17.23 -19.79 0.86
CA ASP A 307 -16.57 -20.92 1.53
C ASP A 307 -15.94 -20.46 2.85
N GLU A 308 -16.32 -21.11 3.95
CA GLU A 308 -15.86 -20.79 5.31
C GLU A 308 -14.34 -20.93 5.47
N GLN A 309 -13.68 -21.69 4.62
CA GLN A 309 -12.23 -21.91 4.67
C GLN A 309 -11.41 -20.64 4.35
N PHE A 310 -12.02 -19.60 3.76
CA PHE A 310 -11.34 -18.39 3.34
C PHE A 310 -11.86 -17.14 4.06
N LYS A 311 -12.72 -16.37 3.44
CA LYS A 311 -13.35 -15.13 3.94
C LYS A 311 -12.36 -14.13 4.50
N PRO A 312 -11.47 -13.58 3.65
CA PRO A 312 -10.48 -12.59 4.07
C PRO A 312 -11.13 -11.28 4.54
N ASP A 313 -10.44 -10.54 5.41
CA ASP A 313 -10.88 -9.22 5.86
C ASP A 313 -10.63 -8.16 4.79
N MET A 314 -9.59 -8.35 3.98
CA MET A 314 -9.16 -7.40 2.96
C MET A 314 -8.80 -8.09 1.65
N LEU A 315 -8.90 -7.34 0.55
CA LEU A 315 -8.66 -7.86 -0.80
C LEU A 315 -7.86 -6.88 -1.65
N LYS A 316 -6.83 -7.41 -2.29
CA LYS A 316 -6.15 -6.77 -3.43
C LYS A 316 -6.42 -7.59 -4.68
N ILE A 317 -6.86 -6.93 -5.76
CA ILE A 317 -7.16 -7.57 -7.05
C ILE A 317 -6.13 -7.08 -8.07
N TYR A 318 -5.28 -7.99 -8.52
CA TYR A 318 -4.18 -7.69 -9.42
C TYR A 318 -4.28 -8.53 -10.69
N PRO A 319 -5.03 -8.08 -11.74
CA PRO A 319 -5.03 -8.81 -13.01
C PRO A 319 -3.62 -9.17 -13.43
N CYS A 320 -3.44 -10.39 -13.92
CA CYS A 320 -2.14 -10.89 -14.32
C CYS A 320 -1.59 -10.07 -15.48
N LEU A 321 -0.36 -9.61 -15.34
CA LEU A 321 0.35 -8.80 -16.31
C LEU A 321 1.53 -9.58 -16.87
N VAL A 322 1.85 -9.35 -18.12
CA VAL A 322 3.08 -9.81 -18.75
C VAL A 322 4.11 -8.70 -18.66
N THR A 323 5.20 -9.00 -17.96
CA THR A 323 6.33 -8.07 -17.81
C THR A 323 7.59 -8.68 -18.36
N GLU A 324 8.45 -7.87 -18.95
CA GLU A 324 9.75 -8.31 -19.44
C GLU A 324 10.54 -9.04 -18.34
N GLY A 325 11.39 -9.99 -18.73
CA GLY A 325 12.20 -10.77 -17.79
C GLY A 325 11.41 -11.82 -17.00
N SER A 326 10.09 -12.00 -17.19
CA SER A 326 9.33 -13.10 -16.63
C SER A 326 9.28 -14.31 -17.59
N GLN A 327 9.19 -15.53 -17.06
CA GLN A 327 8.96 -16.71 -17.92
C GLN A 327 7.58 -16.64 -18.60
N LEU A 328 6.63 -15.96 -18.02
CA LEU A 328 5.31 -15.70 -18.61
C LEU A 328 5.41 -14.87 -19.89
N HIS A 329 6.39 -13.96 -19.99
CA HIS A 329 6.66 -13.18 -21.20
C HIS A 329 7.07 -14.08 -22.38
N GLU A 330 7.89 -15.10 -22.12
CA GLU A 330 8.27 -16.06 -23.15
C GLU A 330 7.08 -16.92 -23.63
N LEU A 331 6.21 -17.33 -22.70
CA LEU A 331 4.98 -18.05 -23.06
C LEU A 331 4.01 -17.17 -23.86
N TRP A 332 3.90 -15.90 -23.52
CA TRP A 332 3.09 -14.95 -24.27
C TRP A 332 3.61 -14.74 -25.69
N LYS A 333 4.92 -14.56 -25.88
CA LYS A 333 5.54 -14.45 -27.21
C LYS A 333 5.28 -15.67 -28.08
N LYS A 334 5.22 -16.87 -27.49
CA LYS A 334 4.90 -18.12 -28.17
C LYS A 334 3.42 -18.35 -28.45
N GLY A 335 2.54 -17.46 -27.96
CA GLY A 335 1.09 -17.64 -28.05
C GLY A 335 0.50 -18.65 -27.06
N GLU A 336 1.28 -19.11 -26.08
CA GLU A 336 0.88 -20.12 -25.08
C GLU A 336 0.20 -19.49 -23.85
N TYR A 337 0.18 -18.17 -23.76
CA TYR A 337 -0.51 -17.40 -22.73
C TYR A 337 -1.12 -16.12 -23.31
N THR A 338 -2.35 -15.84 -22.91
CA THR A 338 -3.05 -14.60 -23.26
C THR A 338 -3.53 -13.93 -21.98
N PRO A 339 -3.07 -12.70 -21.65
CA PRO A 339 -3.58 -11.94 -20.51
C PRO A 339 -4.93 -11.32 -20.83
N TYR A 340 -5.66 -10.87 -19.80
CA TYR A 340 -6.88 -10.10 -19.99
C TYR A 340 -6.62 -8.77 -20.69
N SER A 341 -7.53 -8.38 -21.57
CA SER A 341 -7.66 -7.00 -22.03
C SER A 341 -8.11 -6.09 -20.87
N SER A 342 -7.98 -4.78 -21.05
CA SER A 342 -8.48 -3.82 -20.05
C SER A 342 -9.99 -3.93 -19.87
N GLU A 343 -10.72 -4.19 -20.92
CA GLU A 343 -12.17 -4.33 -20.95
C GLU A 343 -12.63 -5.59 -20.19
N GLU A 344 -12.02 -6.74 -20.46
CA GLU A 344 -12.29 -7.98 -19.73
C GLU A 344 -11.99 -7.84 -18.23
N ALA A 345 -10.87 -7.20 -17.89
CA ALA A 345 -10.51 -6.96 -16.50
C ALA A 345 -11.51 -6.04 -15.79
N VAL A 346 -11.95 -4.95 -16.46
CA VAL A 346 -12.98 -4.05 -15.92
C VAL A 346 -14.27 -4.82 -15.68
N GLN A 347 -14.75 -5.58 -16.68
CA GLN A 347 -16.01 -6.32 -16.58
C GLN A 347 -15.97 -7.35 -15.45
N LEU A 348 -14.89 -8.14 -15.37
CA LEU A 348 -14.73 -9.11 -14.28
C LEU A 348 -14.73 -8.43 -12.90
N ILE A 349 -13.97 -7.34 -12.75
CA ILE A 349 -13.85 -6.67 -11.46
C ILE A 349 -15.17 -5.99 -11.06
N VAL A 350 -15.94 -5.49 -12.01
CA VAL A 350 -17.30 -4.98 -11.77
C VAL A 350 -18.17 -6.10 -11.19
N GLU A 351 -18.18 -7.30 -11.81
CA GLU A 351 -18.94 -8.45 -11.27
C GLU A 351 -18.45 -8.87 -9.88
N VAL A 352 -17.13 -8.87 -9.65
CA VAL A 352 -16.57 -9.11 -8.31
C VAL A 352 -17.04 -8.05 -7.31
N LYS A 353 -17.08 -6.77 -7.69
CA LYS A 353 -17.52 -5.67 -6.81
C LYS A 353 -19.00 -5.75 -6.44
N LYS A 354 -19.84 -6.36 -7.27
CA LYS A 354 -21.27 -6.61 -7.00
C LYS A 354 -21.48 -7.66 -5.88
N ILE A 355 -20.57 -8.62 -5.76
CA ILE A 355 -20.68 -9.73 -4.81
C ILE A 355 -19.85 -9.55 -3.53
N LEU A 356 -19.10 -8.45 -3.39
CA LEU A 356 -18.28 -8.22 -2.19
C LEU A 356 -19.14 -8.11 -0.92
N PRO A 357 -18.84 -8.91 0.11
CA PRO A 357 -19.49 -8.78 1.40
C PRO A 357 -19.20 -7.45 2.09
N LYS A 358 -20.06 -7.05 3.02
CA LYS A 358 -19.92 -5.79 3.77
C LYS A 358 -18.71 -5.75 4.71
N TRP A 359 -18.23 -6.90 5.18
CA TRP A 359 -17.05 -6.98 6.05
C TRP A 359 -15.71 -6.87 5.30
N VAL A 360 -15.68 -7.04 3.97
CA VAL A 360 -14.45 -7.00 3.19
C VAL A 360 -14.06 -5.56 2.83
N ARG A 361 -12.78 -5.22 2.99
CA ARG A 361 -12.19 -3.98 2.47
C ARG A 361 -11.43 -4.25 1.18
N THR A 362 -11.85 -3.70 0.06
CA THR A 362 -11.01 -3.65 -1.15
C THR A 362 -9.89 -2.62 -0.96
N MET A 363 -8.66 -3.08 -0.85
CA MET A 363 -7.50 -2.18 -0.65
C MET A 363 -7.04 -1.56 -1.96
N ARG A 364 -6.86 -2.39 -2.99
CA ARG A 364 -6.31 -1.97 -4.27
C ARG A 364 -6.85 -2.81 -5.41
N ILE A 365 -7.05 -2.15 -6.54
CA ILE A 365 -7.29 -2.76 -7.84
C ILE A 365 -6.12 -2.35 -8.72
N GLN A 366 -5.36 -3.31 -9.25
CA GLN A 366 -4.15 -3.13 -10.06
C GLN A 366 -2.85 -2.91 -9.24
N ARG A 367 -1.75 -3.43 -9.77
CA ARG A 367 -0.38 -3.26 -9.23
C ARG A 367 0.19 -1.90 -9.65
N ASP A 368 1.20 -1.43 -8.90
CA ASP A 368 1.92 -0.18 -9.18
C ASP A 368 3.08 -0.39 -10.18
N ILE A 369 2.93 -1.30 -11.14
CA ILE A 369 3.93 -1.47 -12.21
C ILE A 369 3.75 -0.33 -13.20
N PRO A 370 4.82 0.41 -13.54
CA PRO A 370 4.77 1.43 -14.58
C PRO A 370 4.30 0.84 -15.91
N SER A 371 3.41 1.56 -16.62
CA SER A 371 2.78 1.05 -17.85
C SER A 371 3.77 0.71 -18.95
N GLN A 372 4.91 1.39 -19.01
CA GLN A 372 5.98 1.11 -19.97
C GLN A 372 6.70 -0.23 -19.74
N LEU A 373 6.52 -0.87 -18.59
CA LEU A 373 7.08 -2.18 -18.27
C LEU A 373 6.05 -3.32 -18.46
N ILE A 374 4.85 -2.99 -18.91
CA ILE A 374 3.78 -3.95 -19.16
C ILE A 374 3.75 -4.28 -20.65
N GLU A 375 4.23 -5.45 -21.04
CA GLU A 375 4.24 -5.92 -22.43
C GLU A 375 2.85 -6.30 -22.91
N ALA A 376 2.06 -6.95 -22.04
CA ALA A 376 0.68 -7.32 -22.36
C ALA A 376 -0.20 -7.41 -21.11
N GLY A 377 -1.50 -7.22 -21.29
CA GLY A 377 -2.49 -7.16 -20.21
C GLY A 377 -3.01 -5.74 -19.99
N VAL A 378 -3.40 -5.43 -18.77
CA VAL A 378 -3.97 -4.12 -18.42
C VAL A 378 -2.89 -3.06 -18.34
N GLN A 379 -2.72 -2.29 -19.39
CA GLN A 379 -1.74 -1.19 -19.47
C GLN A 379 -2.26 0.13 -18.89
N LYS A 380 -3.59 0.28 -18.72
CA LYS A 380 -4.22 1.50 -18.18
C LYS A 380 -3.93 1.62 -16.68
N SER A 381 -3.26 2.69 -16.25
CA SER A 381 -2.89 2.92 -14.85
C SER A 381 -4.07 3.29 -13.94
N ASN A 382 -5.25 3.56 -14.50
CA ASN A 382 -6.46 3.99 -13.80
C ASN A 382 -7.58 2.91 -13.79
N LEU A 383 -7.23 1.63 -13.82
CA LEU A 383 -8.19 0.52 -13.84
C LEU A 383 -9.27 0.65 -12.76
N GLY A 384 -8.89 1.06 -11.55
CA GLY A 384 -9.83 1.27 -10.45
C GLY A 384 -10.90 2.33 -10.78
N GLU A 385 -10.51 3.42 -11.42
CA GLU A 385 -11.42 4.48 -11.86
C GLU A 385 -12.40 3.98 -12.93
N LEU A 386 -11.90 3.20 -13.89
CA LEU A 386 -12.73 2.60 -14.95
C LEU A 386 -13.78 1.67 -14.34
N VAL A 387 -13.42 0.84 -13.37
CA VAL A 387 -14.34 -0.04 -12.64
C VAL A 387 -15.42 0.77 -11.91
N TYR A 388 -15.05 1.84 -11.19
CA TYR A 388 -16.03 2.68 -10.50
C TYR A 388 -16.95 3.44 -11.46
N ASN A 389 -16.43 3.92 -12.58
CA ASN A 389 -17.23 4.56 -13.62
C ASN A 389 -18.24 3.59 -14.23
N GLN A 390 -17.85 2.32 -14.45
CA GLN A 390 -18.74 1.30 -14.97
C GLN A 390 -19.84 0.93 -13.95
N LEU A 391 -19.50 0.74 -12.66
CA LEU A 391 -20.50 0.53 -11.60
C LEU A 391 -21.51 1.68 -11.53
N LYS A 392 -21.05 2.93 -11.68
CA LYS A 392 -21.93 4.11 -11.71
C LYS A 392 -22.87 4.10 -12.92
N ARG A 393 -22.37 3.73 -14.11
CA ARG A 393 -23.22 3.57 -15.32
C ARG A 393 -24.30 2.50 -15.12
N GLU A 394 -23.95 1.39 -14.48
CA GLU A 394 -24.87 0.30 -14.17
C GLU A 394 -25.77 0.59 -12.96
N LYS A 395 -25.62 1.76 -12.30
CA LYS A 395 -26.36 2.13 -11.08
C LYS A 395 -26.21 1.14 -9.94
N VAL A 396 -25.05 0.49 -9.84
CA VAL A 396 -24.73 -0.49 -8.79
C VAL A 396 -23.76 0.11 -7.79
N GLN A 397 -24.07 -0.03 -6.49
CA GLN A 397 -23.21 0.40 -5.40
C GLN A 397 -22.52 -0.82 -4.75
N CYS A 398 -21.19 -0.81 -4.77
CA CYS A 398 -20.39 -1.81 -4.06
C CYS A 398 -20.53 -1.65 -2.55
N GLN A 399 -20.75 -2.77 -1.84
CA GLN A 399 -21.01 -2.80 -0.40
C GLN A 399 -19.74 -2.97 0.46
N CYS A 400 -18.53 -3.03 -0.12
CA CYS A 400 -17.31 -3.20 0.65
C CYS A 400 -17.02 -2.00 1.58
N ILE A 401 -16.23 -2.22 2.63
CA ILE A 401 -15.88 -1.18 3.63
C ILE A 401 -15.36 0.10 2.96
N ARG A 402 -14.43 -0.02 2.00
CA ARG A 402 -13.86 1.15 1.32
C ARG A 402 -14.92 2.01 0.63
N CYS A 403 -15.91 1.40 -0.03
CA CYS A 403 -16.95 2.14 -0.76
C CYS A 403 -17.97 2.81 0.17
N ARG A 404 -18.10 2.31 1.41
CA ARG A 404 -18.99 2.85 2.45
C ARG A 404 -18.26 3.74 3.45
N GLU A 405 -16.94 3.92 3.31
CA GLU A 405 -16.13 4.72 4.22
C GLU A 405 -16.54 6.19 4.18
N VAL A 406 -16.83 6.76 5.34
CA VAL A 406 -17.33 8.13 5.52
C VAL A 406 -16.41 9.17 4.85
N GLY A 407 -15.11 9.01 4.98
CA GLY A 407 -14.14 9.91 4.35
C GLY A 407 -14.24 9.93 2.82
N HIS A 408 -14.48 8.77 2.18
CA HIS A 408 -14.70 8.69 0.73
C HIS A 408 -16.04 9.32 0.32
N GLN A 409 -17.08 9.15 1.13
CA GLN A 409 -18.39 9.76 0.89
C GLN A 409 -18.32 11.27 1.04
N ALA A 410 -17.65 11.77 2.08
CA ALA A 410 -17.43 13.19 2.30
C ALA A 410 -16.65 13.84 1.15
N ALA A 411 -15.63 13.16 0.61
CA ALA A 411 -14.90 13.62 -0.58
C ALA A 411 -15.76 13.71 -1.87
N GLN A 412 -16.93 13.03 -1.88
CA GLN A 412 -17.92 13.08 -2.94
C GLN A 412 -19.09 14.04 -2.63
N GLY A 413 -19.00 14.81 -1.53
CA GLY A 413 -20.01 15.79 -1.12
C GLY A 413 -21.13 15.22 -0.25
N THR A 414 -21.02 13.95 0.20
CA THR A 414 -22.02 13.35 1.09
C THR A 414 -21.52 13.40 2.53
N HIS A 415 -22.17 14.21 3.37
CA HIS A 415 -21.83 14.33 4.79
C HIS A 415 -22.77 13.49 5.64
N THR A 416 -22.17 12.64 6.48
CA THR A 416 -22.91 11.79 7.44
C THR A 416 -23.17 12.57 8.73
N GLN A 417 -24.42 12.70 9.12
CA GLN A 417 -24.81 13.28 10.42
C GLN A 417 -24.72 12.21 11.52
N LYS A 418 -24.26 12.61 12.72
CA LYS A 418 -24.05 11.67 13.84
C LYS A 418 -25.33 10.93 14.23
N GLU A 419 -26.46 11.57 14.14
CA GLU A 419 -27.79 11.05 14.47
C GLU A 419 -28.23 9.90 13.54
N ASN A 420 -27.65 9.82 12.35
CA ASN A 420 -27.95 8.80 11.37
C ASN A 420 -27.03 7.57 11.45
N ILE A 421 -26.08 7.56 12.40
CA ILE A 421 -25.15 6.44 12.57
C ILE A 421 -25.85 5.32 13.34
N LYS A 422 -25.92 4.12 12.74
CA LYS A 422 -26.48 2.92 13.34
C LYS A 422 -25.45 1.81 13.39
N LEU A 423 -25.38 1.11 14.52
CA LEU A 423 -24.57 -0.11 14.63
C LEU A 423 -25.26 -1.25 13.87
N LEU A 424 -24.56 -1.79 12.87
CA LEU A 424 -24.97 -3.01 12.17
C LEU A 424 -24.01 -4.14 12.54
N VAL A 425 -24.56 -5.29 12.90
CA VAL A 425 -23.77 -6.49 13.24
C VAL A 425 -24.04 -7.56 12.21
N GLU A 426 -23.00 -8.04 11.55
CA GLU A 426 -23.04 -9.22 10.67
C GLU A 426 -22.20 -10.34 11.31
N LYS A 427 -22.82 -11.50 11.49
CA LYS A 427 -22.13 -12.69 11.99
C LYS A 427 -21.82 -13.61 10.81
N TYR A 428 -20.61 -14.09 10.75
CA TYR A 428 -20.20 -15.09 9.75
C TYR A 428 -19.14 -16.02 10.32
N ARG A 429 -19.08 -17.23 9.81
CA ARG A 429 -17.98 -18.16 10.12
C ARG A 429 -16.87 -18.02 9.09
N ALA A 430 -15.64 -18.06 9.55
CA ALA A 430 -14.46 -18.06 8.72
C ALA A 430 -13.43 -19.01 9.31
N SER A 431 -12.68 -19.71 8.46
CA SER A 431 -11.52 -20.52 8.86
C SER A 431 -11.83 -21.61 9.87
N GLN A 432 -13.04 -22.16 9.84
CA GLN A 432 -13.51 -23.26 10.72
C GLN A 432 -13.63 -22.87 12.21
N GLY A 433 -13.64 -21.59 12.55
CA GLY A 433 -13.83 -21.07 13.90
C GLY A 433 -14.96 -20.04 14.01
#